data_495263703e158db158f968000257d74d
#
_entry.id   495263703e158db158f968000257d74d
#
_cell.length_a   1.000
_cell.length_b   1.000
_cell.length_c   1.000
_cell.angle_alpha   90.00
_cell.angle_beta   90.00
_cell.angle_gamma   90.00
#
_symmetry.space_group_name_H-M   'P 1'
#
loop_
_entity.id
_entity.type
_entity.pdbx_description
1 polymer ?
#
loop_
_entity_poly.entity_id
_entity_poly.type
_entity_poly.pdbx_seq_one_letter_code
_entity_poly.pdbx_strand_id
1 'polypeptide(L)'
;GLNEGQFEETLRRDSARSILQGAVLSGVSLPDTYVDTLLSYVGETRAFTWATLGRDALNTGLPVADEDTLRAFYEDNIEQFTLPETKAITYAWITPEMIVDTVEIDEDTLRAAYEERHDEFNMPERRLVERLVFSDESEAQAAMDRISSGDADFETIVEDRGLVLADTDMGDVTRASLNEAGEPVFSAEVGDVVGPAPSPLGPALYRVNGVLAAQETSFEDAVPDLRDALVFDRARRVIEGMAQDIDDELAGGATLEELASDTEMELGQIDWTAESDSGIAGYETFREAAQAVTRDDYPAIETLGDGGIFALRLDELREPAPAPFEDVRDRVETLWEQEQAQEALVAQAQDLVPALSGDGSFEESGLDPVEETGLTRNAQIDGLPRAVLEAAFDMDPAEVRVVPGAGEALVVRLDTITPVNADEPQVAQLGNLLRDRAANSVSQDLFNALNADIQSRAGVTIDQSAINAVLSNFR
;
A
#
# COMPACT_ATOMS: atom_id res chain seq x y z
N GLY A 1 26.76 10.65 -37.40
CA GLY A 1 26.60 9.19 -37.39
C GLY A 1 27.95 8.50 -37.33
N LEU A 2 28.05 7.35 -36.71
CA LEU A 2 29.25 6.52 -36.68
C LEU A 2 29.60 6.08 -38.12
N ASN A 3 30.87 6.07 -38.49
CA ASN A 3 31.30 5.47 -39.71
C ASN A 3 31.39 3.92 -39.56
N GLU A 4 31.46 3.19 -40.71
CA GLU A 4 31.43 1.73 -40.71
C GLU A 4 32.52 1.11 -39.81
N GLY A 5 33.75 1.65 -39.84
CA GLY A 5 34.85 1.17 -39.01
C GLY A 5 34.65 1.42 -37.51
N GLN A 6 34.01 2.55 -37.14
CA GLN A 6 33.67 2.84 -35.76
C GLN A 6 32.54 1.93 -35.26
N PHE A 7 31.57 1.61 -36.11
CA PHE A 7 30.49 0.68 -35.80
C PHE A 7 31.06 -0.74 -35.59
N GLU A 8 31.91 -1.24 -36.46
CA GLU A 8 32.54 -2.55 -36.32
C GLU A 8 33.38 -2.66 -35.04
N GLU A 9 34.12 -1.60 -34.68
CA GLU A 9 34.92 -1.59 -33.45
C GLU A 9 34.07 -1.56 -32.19
N THR A 10 32.99 -0.80 -32.20
CA THR A 10 32.02 -0.80 -31.09
C THR A 10 31.37 -2.17 -30.91
N LEU A 11 30.89 -2.77 -32.01
CA LEU A 11 30.29 -4.10 -32.00
C LEU A 11 31.26 -5.17 -31.48
N ARG A 12 32.55 -5.09 -31.88
CA ARG A 12 33.59 -6.02 -31.41
C ARG A 12 33.88 -5.87 -29.93
N ARG A 13 33.89 -4.64 -29.41
CA ARG A 13 34.04 -4.35 -27.96
C ARG A 13 32.85 -4.84 -27.17
N ASP A 14 31.63 -4.58 -27.63
CA ASP A 14 30.39 -5.00 -26.96
C ASP A 14 30.26 -6.52 -26.97
N SER A 15 30.63 -7.18 -28.05
CA SER A 15 30.66 -8.65 -28.13
C SER A 15 31.69 -9.24 -27.16
N ALA A 16 32.90 -8.65 -27.10
CA ALA A 16 33.93 -9.11 -26.16
C ALA A 16 33.48 -8.92 -24.69
N ARG A 17 32.82 -7.79 -24.37
CA ARG A 17 32.23 -7.53 -23.06
C ARG A 17 31.15 -8.56 -22.71
N SER A 18 30.22 -8.79 -23.65
CA SER A 18 29.12 -9.76 -23.45
C SER A 18 29.64 -11.19 -23.25
N ILE A 19 30.70 -11.60 -23.98
CA ILE A 19 31.34 -12.90 -23.83
C ILE A 19 31.98 -13.02 -22.43
N LEU A 20 32.71 -11.99 -21.98
CA LEU A 20 33.33 -11.97 -20.66
C LEU A 20 32.27 -12.00 -19.54
N GLN A 21 31.24 -11.16 -19.65
CA GLN A 21 30.13 -11.15 -18.70
C GLN A 21 29.44 -12.51 -18.66
N GLY A 22 29.11 -13.08 -19.82
CA GLY A 22 28.50 -14.40 -19.92
C GLY A 22 29.37 -15.51 -19.30
N ALA A 23 30.68 -15.46 -19.53
CA ALA A 23 31.62 -16.45 -18.96
C ALA A 23 31.69 -16.37 -17.42
N VAL A 24 31.63 -15.17 -16.83
CA VAL A 24 31.60 -14.98 -15.36
C VAL A 24 30.25 -15.42 -14.81
N LEU A 25 29.16 -14.97 -15.41
CA LEU A 25 27.82 -15.23 -14.91
C LEU A 25 27.37 -16.69 -15.06
N SER A 26 27.81 -17.40 -16.11
CA SER A 26 27.42 -18.80 -16.35
C SER A 26 28.37 -19.84 -15.78
N GLY A 27 29.52 -19.42 -15.27
CA GLY A 27 30.57 -20.32 -14.73
C GLY A 27 30.35 -20.80 -13.30
N VAL A 28 29.33 -20.31 -12.61
CA VAL A 28 29.07 -20.65 -11.20
C VAL A 28 28.13 -21.83 -11.11
N SER A 29 28.58 -22.92 -10.53
CA SER A 29 27.72 -24.02 -10.07
C SER A 29 27.87 -24.18 -8.56
N LEU A 30 26.75 -24.31 -7.85
CA LEU A 30 26.77 -24.52 -6.41
C LEU A 30 26.82 -26.01 -6.08
N PRO A 31 27.56 -26.40 -5.01
CA PRO A 31 27.55 -27.77 -4.50
C PRO A 31 26.13 -28.20 -4.08
N ASP A 32 25.76 -29.46 -4.30
CA ASP A 32 24.47 -30.00 -3.88
C ASP A 32 24.24 -29.80 -2.37
N THR A 33 25.27 -29.97 -1.56
CA THR A 33 25.21 -29.73 -0.09
C THR A 33 24.71 -28.34 0.28
N TYR A 34 25.02 -27.32 -0.53
CA TYR A 34 24.52 -25.97 -0.29
C TYR A 34 23.01 -25.87 -0.55
N VAL A 35 22.56 -26.49 -1.65
CA VAL A 35 21.13 -26.52 -2.01
C VAL A 35 20.35 -27.35 -1.01
N ASP A 36 20.89 -28.50 -0.59
CA ASP A 36 20.28 -29.39 0.43
C ASP A 36 20.13 -28.64 1.78
N THR A 37 21.12 -27.83 2.16
CA THR A 37 21.04 -27.01 3.37
C THR A 37 19.93 -25.95 3.26
N LEU A 38 19.83 -25.27 2.10
CA LEU A 38 18.75 -24.31 1.87
C LEU A 38 17.37 -24.97 1.85
N LEU A 39 17.25 -26.12 1.18
CA LEU A 39 16.04 -26.91 1.15
C LEU A 39 15.61 -27.36 2.55
N SER A 40 16.56 -27.85 3.34
CA SER A 40 16.29 -28.23 4.73
C SER A 40 15.82 -27.03 5.55
N TYR A 41 16.45 -25.87 5.38
CA TYR A 41 16.07 -24.66 6.11
C TYR A 41 14.68 -24.14 5.75
N VAL A 42 14.32 -24.15 4.46
CA VAL A 42 13.04 -23.60 3.97
C VAL A 42 11.91 -24.61 4.05
N GLY A 43 12.21 -25.88 3.85
CA GLY A 43 11.21 -26.93 3.71
C GLY A 43 11.02 -27.81 4.94
N GLU A 44 11.88 -27.69 5.98
CA GLU A 44 11.64 -28.34 7.27
C GLU A 44 10.32 -27.85 7.85
N THR A 45 9.49 -28.78 8.29
CA THR A 45 8.25 -28.44 9.00
C THR A 45 8.32 -28.96 10.43
N ARG A 46 7.63 -28.21 11.32
CA ARG A 46 7.53 -28.55 12.72
C ARG A 46 6.09 -28.73 13.14
N ALA A 47 5.85 -29.67 14.04
CA ALA A 47 4.62 -29.80 14.77
C ALA A 47 4.91 -29.49 16.24
N PHE A 48 4.10 -28.67 16.85
CA PHE A 48 4.24 -28.26 18.24
C PHE A 48 2.88 -28.04 18.89
N THR A 49 2.84 -28.24 20.19
CA THR A 49 1.69 -27.92 21.04
C THR A 49 2.02 -26.69 21.85
N TRP A 50 1.10 -25.74 21.93
CA TRP A 50 1.26 -24.54 22.72
C TRP A 50 -0.02 -24.21 23.49
N ALA A 51 0.15 -23.46 24.58
CA ALA A 51 -0.96 -22.95 25.36
C ALA A 51 -0.63 -21.59 25.96
N THR A 52 -1.67 -20.79 26.22
CA THR A 52 -1.55 -19.46 26.83
C THR A 52 -1.89 -19.53 28.29
N LEU A 53 -1.05 -18.90 29.12
CA LEU A 53 -1.30 -18.64 30.53
C LEU A 53 -1.58 -17.15 30.71
N GLY A 54 -2.86 -16.80 30.86
CA GLY A 54 -3.32 -15.42 31.04
C GLY A 54 -3.37 -15.00 32.51
N ARG A 55 -3.63 -13.73 32.76
CA ARG A 55 -3.72 -13.14 34.12
C ARG A 55 -4.69 -13.87 35.06
N ASP A 56 -5.76 -14.41 34.50
CA ASP A 56 -6.79 -15.14 35.28
C ASP A 56 -6.26 -16.46 35.88
N ALA A 57 -5.17 -16.96 35.34
CA ALA A 57 -4.51 -18.18 35.81
C ALA A 57 -3.46 -17.95 36.89
N LEU A 58 -3.19 -16.69 37.28
CA LEU A 58 -2.26 -16.40 38.36
C LEU A 58 -2.74 -16.97 39.69
N ASN A 59 -1.93 -17.83 40.27
CA ASN A 59 -2.24 -18.49 41.55
C ASN A 59 -1.90 -17.62 42.76
N THR A 60 -1.13 -16.56 42.60
CA THR A 60 -0.66 -15.65 43.62
C THR A 60 -1.13 -14.23 43.34
N GLY A 61 -1.53 -13.51 44.37
CA GLY A 61 -1.80 -12.06 44.24
C GLY A 61 -0.52 -11.32 43.86
N LEU A 62 -0.66 -10.33 42.98
CA LEU A 62 0.46 -9.45 42.62
C LEU A 62 0.91 -8.65 43.85
N PRO A 63 2.20 -8.35 43.98
CA PRO A 63 2.70 -7.43 44.98
C PRO A 63 2.05 -6.04 44.80
N VAL A 64 1.94 -5.29 45.89
CA VAL A 64 1.52 -3.89 45.84
C VAL A 64 2.77 -3.02 46.00
N ALA A 65 3.01 -2.14 45.07
CA ALA A 65 4.15 -1.23 45.12
C ALA A 65 3.95 -0.19 46.23
N ASP A 66 5.01 0.10 46.95
CA ASP A 66 5.10 1.33 47.74
C ASP A 66 5.71 2.45 46.84
N GLU A 67 5.70 3.65 47.38
CA GLU A 67 6.18 4.86 46.66
C GLU A 67 7.66 4.75 46.24
N ASP A 68 8.48 4.14 47.13
CA ASP A 68 9.91 3.96 46.87
C ASP A 68 10.15 2.98 45.70
N THR A 69 9.37 1.92 45.63
CA THR A 69 9.39 0.95 44.52
C THR A 69 8.99 1.60 43.21
N LEU A 70 7.93 2.42 43.20
CA LEU A 70 7.49 3.11 42.00
C LEU A 70 8.52 4.15 41.53
N ARG A 71 9.18 4.86 42.44
CA ARG A 71 10.25 5.79 42.09
C ARG A 71 11.46 5.08 41.51
N ALA A 72 11.86 3.94 42.08
CA ALA A 72 12.95 3.12 41.53
C ALA A 72 12.60 2.62 40.11
N PHE A 73 11.37 2.13 39.92
CA PHE A 73 10.93 1.69 38.60
C PHE A 73 10.93 2.85 37.56
N TYR A 74 10.47 4.03 37.99
CA TYR A 74 10.51 5.23 37.15
C TYR A 74 11.94 5.60 36.77
N GLU A 75 12.89 5.57 37.70
CA GLU A 75 14.30 5.89 37.47
C GLU A 75 14.96 4.86 36.52
N ASP A 76 14.67 3.57 36.73
CA ASP A 76 15.21 2.48 35.90
C ASP A 76 14.63 2.50 34.46
N ASN A 77 13.42 3.04 34.30
CA ASN A 77 12.70 3.10 33.03
C ASN A 77 12.49 4.55 32.52
N ILE A 78 13.40 5.45 32.89
CA ILE A 78 13.26 6.91 32.64
C ILE A 78 12.98 7.27 31.19
N GLU A 79 13.48 6.49 30.22
CA GLU A 79 13.25 6.69 28.79
C GLU A 79 11.77 6.58 28.40
N GLN A 80 11.01 5.67 29.07
CA GLN A 80 9.57 5.48 28.84
C GLN A 80 8.72 6.65 29.35
N PHE A 81 9.27 7.44 30.26
CA PHE A 81 8.64 8.59 30.90
C PHE A 81 9.24 9.93 30.43
N THR A 82 10.12 9.90 29.44
CA THR A 82 10.71 11.10 28.85
C THR A 82 9.74 11.69 27.83
N LEU A 83 9.39 12.96 28.04
CA LEU A 83 8.62 13.74 27.07
C LEU A 83 9.50 14.00 25.83
N PRO A 84 8.95 13.87 24.63
CA PRO A 84 9.71 14.15 23.41
C PRO A 84 10.06 15.63 23.28
N GLU A 85 10.99 15.93 22.38
CA GLU A 85 11.20 17.31 21.96
C GLU A 85 9.87 17.90 21.49
N THR A 86 9.56 19.08 22.02
CA THR A 86 8.33 19.80 21.71
C THR A 86 8.64 21.19 21.24
N LYS A 87 8.11 21.56 20.10
CA LYS A 87 8.20 22.91 19.53
C LYS A 87 6.86 23.62 19.73
N ALA A 88 6.84 24.69 20.52
CA ALA A 88 5.69 25.58 20.56
C ALA A 88 5.75 26.46 19.31
N ILE A 89 4.79 26.29 18.42
CA ILE A 89 4.73 26.94 17.11
C ILE A 89 3.46 27.76 17.01
N THR A 90 3.59 29.04 16.65
CA THR A 90 2.49 29.87 16.16
C THR A 90 2.51 29.83 14.65
N TYR A 91 1.35 29.66 14.03
CA TYR A 91 1.19 29.64 12.59
C TYR A 91 -0.04 30.41 12.14
N ALA A 92 0.00 30.95 10.93
CA ALA A 92 -1.16 31.45 10.22
C ALA A 92 -1.37 30.60 8.98
N TRP A 93 -2.60 30.24 8.68
CA TRP A 93 -2.93 29.33 7.57
C TRP A 93 -4.27 29.64 6.95
N ILE A 94 -4.44 29.23 5.71
CA ILE A 94 -5.71 29.27 4.99
C ILE A 94 -5.76 28.10 4.04
N THR A 95 -6.90 27.41 4.00
CA THR A 95 -7.14 26.30 3.07
C THR A 95 -8.32 26.63 2.15
N PRO A 96 -8.42 25.96 1.00
CA PRO A 96 -9.59 26.10 0.14
C PRO A 96 -10.91 25.84 0.87
N GLU A 97 -10.93 24.87 1.78
CA GLU A 97 -12.12 24.52 2.57
C GLU A 97 -12.60 25.68 3.46
N MET A 98 -11.67 26.45 4.01
CA MET A 98 -12.00 27.57 4.91
C MET A 98 -12.70 28.71 4.19
N ILE A 99 -12.52 28.85 2.88
CA ILE A 99 -13.05 29.96 2.08
C ILE A 99 -14.10 29.56 1.05
N VAL A 100 -14.46 28.29 0.92
CA VAL A 100 -15.46 27.83 -0.09
C VAL A 100 -16.77 28.60 -0.01
N ASP A 101 -17.22 28.94 1.19
CA ASP A 101 -18.48 29.66 1.41
C ASP A 101 -18.41 31.16 1.00
N THR A 102 -17.20 31.71 0.91
CA THR A 102 -16.97 33.11 0.53
C THR A 102 -16.72 33.31 -0.97
N VAL A 103 -16.41 32.19 -1.66
CA VAL A 103 -16.06 32.20 -3.09
C VAL A 103 -17.31 32.11 -3.95
N GLU A 104 -17.57 33.16 -4.74
CA GLU A 104 -18.66 33.16 -5.71
C GLU A 104 -18.20 32.57 -7.06
N ILE A 105 -19.06 31.72 -7.64
CA ILE A 105 -18.90 31.21 -9.00
C ILE A 105 -20.04 31.82 -9.85
N ASP A 106 -19.65 32.55 -10.87
CA ASP A 106 -20.63 33.18 -11.78
C ASP A 106 -21.33 32.14 -12.67
N GLU A 107 -22.53 32.50 -13.13
CA GLU A 107 -23.35 31.59 -13.94
C GLU A 107 -22.72 31.26 -15.29
N ASP A 108 -21.93 32.16 -15.87
CA ASP A 108 -21.24 31.90 -17.14
C ASP A 108 -20.19 30.80 -16.98
N THR A 109 -19.47 30.79 -15.87
CA THR A 109 -18.50 29.70 -15.50
C THR A 109 -19.22 28.38 -15.31
N LEU A 110 -20.37 28.36 -14.61
CA LEU A 110 -21.17 27.15 -14.43
C LEU A 110 -21.70 26.62 -15.78
N ARG A 111 -22.19 27.52 -16.67
CA ARG A 111 -22.62 27.11 -18.00
C ARG A 111 -21.50 26.57 -18.86
N ALA A 112 -20.33 27.18 -18.82
CA ALA A 112 -19.17 26.69 -19.54
C ALA A 112 -18.76 25.26 -19.05
N ALA A 113 -18.75 25.02 -17.75
CA ALA A 113 -18.48 23.73 -17.19
C ALA A 113 -19.54 22.67 -17.52
N TYR A 114 -20.83 23.06 -17.57
CA TYR A 114 -21.89 22.17 -18.00
C TYR A 114 -21.73 21.76 -19.48
N GLU A 115 -21.40 22.70 -20.35
CA GLU A 115 -21.15 22.43 -21.76
C GLU A 115 -19.91 21.59 -21.99
N GLU A 116 -18.83 21.81 -21.23
CA GLU A 116 -17.60 20.99 -21.29
C GLU A 116 -17.87 19.54 -20.86
N ARG A 117 -18.77 19.33 -19.92
CA ARG A 117 -19.17 18.01 -19.39
C ARG A 117 -20.50 17.53 -19.97
N HIS A 118 -20.92 18.06 -21.13
CA HIS A 118 -22.19 17.75 -21.76
C HIS A 118 -22.46 16.23 -21.85
N ASP A 119 -21.49 15.44 -22.26
CA ASP A 119 -21.62 13.98 -22.42
C ASP A 119 -21.84 13.24 -21.09
N GLU A 120 -21.45 13.85 -19.97
CA GLU A 120 -21.67 13.30 -18.62
C GLU A 120 -23.10 13.56 -18.16
N PHE A 121 -23.64 14.77 -18.44
CA PHE A 121 -24.99 15.18 -18.05
C PHE A 121 -26.04 14.70 -19.03
N ASN A 122 -25.69 14.39 -20.28
CA ASN A 122 -26.60 14.02 -21.36
C ASN A 122 -26.19 12.66 -21.94
N MET A 123 -26.42 11.60 -21.18
CA MET A 123 -26.17 10.25 -21.66
C MET A 123 -27.33 9.76 -22.53
N PRO A 124 -27.12 9.50 -23.84
CA PRO A 124 -28.18 8.98 -24.70
C PRO A 124 -28.61 7.58 -24.26
N GLU A 125 -29.82 7.18 -24.74
CA GLU A 125 -30.25 5.78 -24.57
C GLU A 125 -29.18 4.84 -25.13
N ARG A 126 -28.84 3.81 -24.34
CA ARG A 126 -27.91 2.74 -24.72
C ARG A 126 -28.59 1.40 -24.58
N ARG A 127 -28.15 0.42 -25.34
CA ARG A 127 -28.67 -0.94 -25.27
C ARG A 127 -27.55 -1.93 -25.07
N LEU A 128 -27.80 -2.92 -24.23
CA LEU A 128 -26.95 -4.10 -24.10
C LEU A 128 -27.29 -5.02 -25.26
N VAL A 129 -26.32 -5.25 -26.14
CA VAL A 129 -26.55 -5.90 -27.42
C VAL A 129 -25.53 -6.99 -27.67
N GLU A 130 -25.99 -8.12 -28.15
CA GLU A 130 -25.17 -9.16 -28.74
C GLU A 130 -25.28 -9.13 -30.26
N ARG A 131 -24.20 -9.38 -30.97
CA ARG A 131 -24.15 -9.39 -32.43
C ARG A 131 -23.56 -10.69 -32.95
N LEU A 132 -24.32 -11.40 -33.77
CA LEU A 132 -23.87 -12.57 -34.50
C LEU A 132 -23.70 -12.25 -35.98
N VAL A 133 -22.47 -12.28 -36.49
CA VAL A 133 -22.12 -11.93 -37.88
C VAL A 133 -22.16 -13.17 -38.76
N PHE A 134 -22.61 -13.02 -40.00
CA PHE A 134 -22.71 -14.07 -40.99
C PHE A 134 -21.86 -13.74 -42.24
N SER A 135 -21.52 -14.79 -43.02
CA SER A 135 -20.73 -14.63 -44.23
C SER A 135 -21.49 -13.93 -45.36
N ASP A 136 -22.79 -14.12 -45.40
CA ASP A 136 -23.68 -13.48 -46.35
C ASP A 136 -25.10 -13.32 -45.78
N GLU A 137 -25.92 -12.52 -46.50
CA GLU A 137 -27.29 -12.18 -46.07
C GLU A 137 -28.24 -13.39 -46.11
N SER A 138 -27.98 -14.37 -46.99
CA SER A 138 -28.82 -15.59 -47.07
C SER A 138 -28.66 -16.49 -45.84
N GLU A 139 -27.44 -16.61 -45.33
CA GLU A 139 -27.19 -17.35 -44.06
C GLU A 139 -27.80 -16.63 -42.88
N ALA A 140 -27.65 -15.28 -42.80
CA ALA A 140 -28.26 -14.51 -41.75
C ALA A 140 -29.79 -14.59 -41.77
N GLN A 141 -30.39 -14.53 -42.94
CA GLN A 141 -31.85 -14.70 -43.11
C GLN A 141 -32.34 -16.08 -42.70
N ALA A 142 -31.63 -17.16 -43.10
CA ALA A 142 -31.96 -18.51 -42.71
C ALA A 142 -31.90 -18.71 -41.20
N ALA A 143 -30.94 -18.08 -40.53
CA ALA A 143 -30.83 -18.08 -39.06
C ALA A 143 -32.02 -17.34 -38.41
N MET A 144 -32.36 -16.16 -38.96
CA MET A 144 -33.50 -15.37 -38.49
C MET A 144 -34.85 -16.11 -38.68
N ASP A 145 -35.02 -16.84 -39.79
CA ASP A 145 -36.18 -17.62 -40.04
C ASP A 145 -36.34 -18.76 -39.02
N ARG A 146 -35.25 -19.43 -38.61
CA ARG A 146 -35.25 -20.45 -37.54
C ARG A 146 -35.65 -19.86 -36.18
N ILE A 147 -35.13 -18.65 -35.86
CA ILE A 147 -35.51 -17.97 -34.64
C ILE A 147 -37.02 -17.59 -34.67
N SER A 148 -37.46 -17.01 -35.77
CA SER A 148 -38.83 -16.54 -35.92
C SER A 148 -39.89 -17.66 -35.93
N SER A 149 -39.54 -18.87 -36.44
CA SER A 149 -40.37 -20.10 -36.37
C SER A 149 -40.37 -20.75 -34.99
N GLY A 150 -39.44 -20.40 -34.11
CA GLY A 150 -39.25 -21.03 -32.81
C GLY A 150 -38.48 -22.35 -32.88
N ASP A 151 -37.83 -22.66 -34.01
CA ASP A 151 -37.01 -23.84 -34.18
C ASP A 151 -35.64 -23.76 -33.52
N ALA A 152 -35.19 -22.55 -33.24
CA ALA A 152 -33.99 -22.25 -32.49
C ALA A 152 -34.11 -20.88 -31.74
N ASP A 153 -33.38 -20.70 -30.72
CA ASP A 153 -33.12 -19.38 -30.11
C ASP A 153 -31.79 -18.83 -30.55
N PHE A 154 -31.48 -17.59 -30.15
CA PHE A 154 -30.24 -16.93 -30.53
C PHE A 154 -29.00 -17.68 -30.03
N GLU A 155 -29.07 -18.23 -28.80
CA GLU A 155 -27.98 -19.00 -28.18
C GLU A 155 -27.69 -20.28 -28.98
N THR A 156 -28.73 -21.04 -29.37
CA THR A 156 -28.59 -22.20 -30.23
C THR A 156 -27.90 -21.87 -31.55
N ILE A 157 -28.22 -20.73 -32.18
CA ILE A 157 -27.57 -20.32 -33.42
C ILE A 157 -26.10 -19.95 -33.21
N VAL A 158 -25.75 -19.36 -32.06
CA VAL A 158 -24.37 -19.08 -31.68
C VAL A 158 -23.58 -20.37 -31.48
N GLU A 159 -24.14 -21.33 -30.76
CA GLU A 159 -23.53 -22.67 -30.52
C GLU A 159 -23.37 -23.46 -31.83
N ASP A 160 -24.38 -23.48 -32.71
CA ASP A 160 -24.32 -24.14 -34.03
C ASP A 160 -23.13 -23.66 -34.86
N ARG A 161 -22.64 -22.45 -34.61
CA ARG A 161 -21.47 -21.85 -35.26
C ARG A 161 -20.16 -22.07 -34.50
N GLY A 162 -20.21 -22.79 -33.39
CA GLY A 162 -19.02 -23.08 -32.55
C GLY A 162 -18.55 -21.88 -31.73
N LEU A 163 -19.42 -20.91 -31.46
CA LEU A 163 -19.16 -19.73 -30.66
C LEU A 163 -19.84 -19.85 -29.29
N VAL A 164 -19.47 -19.01 -28.36
CA VAL A 164 -20.19 -18.85 -27.08
C VAL A 164 -20.79 -17.43 -27.04
N LEU A 165 -21.83 -17.21 -26.23
CA LEU A 165 -22.49 -15.92 -26.14
C LEU A 165 -21.51 -14.76 -25.83
N ALA A 166 -20.48 -15.01 -25.03
CA ALA A 166 -19.46 -14.00 -24.74
C ALA A 166 -18.71 -13.50 -26.00
N ASP A 167 -18.65 -14.32 -27.06
CA ASP A 167 -18.03 -13.92 -28.33
C ASP A 167 -18.92 -12.95 -29.13
N THR A 168 -20.20 -12.86 -28.81
CA THR A 168 -21.19 -12.03 -29.47
C THR A 168 -21.49 -10.73 -28.74
N ASP A 169 -21.02 -10.59 -27.50
CA ASP A 169 -21.29 -9.42 -26.63
C ASP A 169 -20.62 -8.17 -27.19
N MET A 170 -21.41 -7.12 -27.35
CA MET A 170 -20.94 -5.78 -27.74
C MET A 170 -20.92 -4.81 -26.57
N GLY A 171 -21.35 -5.24 -25.39
CA GLY A 171 -21.60 -4.37 -24.25
C GLY A 171 -22.76 -3.40 -24.48
N ASP A 172 -22.65 -2.20 -23.93
CA ASP A 172 -23.60 -1.14 -24.13
C ASP A 172 -23.25 -0.30 -25.37
N VAL A 173 -24.20 -0.18 -26.25
CA VAL A 173 -24.07 0.52 -27.54
C VAL A 173 -25.06 1.66 -27.65
N THR A 174 -24.66 2.73 -28.33
CA THR A 174 -25.57 3.83 -28.72
C THR A 174 -26.16 3.54 -30.09
N ARG A 175 -27.30 4.20 -30.40
CA ARG A 175 -27.90 4.11 -31.75
C ARG A 175 -26.91 4.51 -32.85
N ALA A 176 -26.13 5.56 -32.63
CA ALA A 176 -25.14 6.04 -33.58
C ALA A 176 -24.00 5.05 -33.84
N SER A 177 -23.55 4.30 -32.82
CA SER A 177 -22.47 3.32 -32.96
C SER A 177 -22.84 2.10 -33.81
N LEU A 178 -24.14 1.80 -33.94
CA LEU A 178 -24.65 0.70 -34.75
C LEU A 178 -24.91 1.09 -36.22
N ASN A 179 -24.75 2.36 -36.60
CA ASN A 179 -25.02 2.86 -37.94
C ASN A 179 -26.41 2.45 -38.45
N GLU A 180 -26.50 1.75 -39.60
CA GLU A 180 -27.75 1.31 -40.19
C GLU A 180 -28.55 0.31 -39.35
N ALA A 181 -27.85 -0.49 -38.51
CA ALA A 181 -28.49 -1.42 -37.56
C ALA A 181 -29.08 -0.70 -36.35
N GLY A 182 -28.73 0.57 -36.11
CA GLY A 182 -29.16 1.32 -34.93
C GLY A 182 -30.67 1.47 -34.81
N GLU A 183 -31.34 1.82 -35.92
CA GLU A 183 -32.79 2.00 -35.88
C GLU A 183 -33.60 0.72 -35.59
N PRO A 184 -33.33 -0.42 -36.28
CA PRO A 184 -33.96 -1.70 -35.93
C PRO A 184 -33.69 -2.14 -34.49
N VAL A 185 -32.44 -2.06 -34.04
CA VAL A 185 -32.03 -2.49 -32.67
C VAL A 185 -32.68 -1.64 -31.60
N PHE A 186 -32.78 -0.30 -31.82
CA PHE A 186 -33.34 0.61 -30.84
C PHE A 186 -34.91 0.68 -30.87
N SER A 187 -35.53 0.03 -31.85
CA SER A 187 -36.98 -0.15 -31.91
C SER A 187 -37.47 -1.48 -31.33
N ALA A 188 -36.53 -2.42 -31.05
CA ALA A 188 -36.84 -3.75 -30.55
C ALA A 188 -37.07 -3.74 -29.02
N GLU A 189 -37.80 -4.74 -28.51
CA GLU A 189 -37.98 -4.96 -27.09
C GLU A 189 -36.82 -5.82 -26.51
N VAL A 190 -36.66 -5.84 -25.18
CA VAL A 190 -35.66 -6.72 -24.51
C VAL A 190 -36.02 -8.17 -24.77
N GLY A 191 -35.08 -8.93 -25.26
CA GLY A 191 -35.21 -10.32 -25.67
C GLY A 191 -35.40 -10.52 -27.19
N ASP A 192 -35.75 -9.46 -27.93
CA ASP A 192 -35.92 -9.55 -29.37
C ASP A 192 -34.58 -9.76 -30.09
N VAL A 193 -34.69 -10.52 -31.20
CA VAL A 193 -33.61 -10.63 -32.17
C VAL A 193 -34.04 -9.90 -33.46
N VAL A 194 -33.20 -9.01 -33.92
CA VAL A 194 -33.45 -8.18 -35.11
C VAL A 194 -32.35 -8.40 -36.16
N GLY A 195 -32.74 -8.27 -37.40
CA GLY A 195 -31.84 -8.46 -38.55
C GLY A 195 -32.47 -9.34 -39.64
N PRO A 196 -31.75 -9.69 -40.70
CA PRO A 196 -30.35 -9.31 -40.96
C PRO A 196 -30.17 -7.80 -41.09
N ALA A 197 -29.20 -7.23 -40.42
CA ALA A 197 -28.83 -5.84 -40.57
C ALA A 197 -27.29 -5.71 -40.84
N PRO A 198 -26.89 -4.66 -41.56
CA PRO A 198 -25.49 -4.45 -41.90
C PRO A 198 -24.62 -4.22 -40.67
N SER A 199 -23.40 -4.79 -40.68
CA SER A 199 -22.34 -4.46 -39.72
C SER A 199 -20.99 -4.28 -40.47
N PRO A 200 -19.98 -3.67 -39.85
CA PRO A 200 -18.65 -3.56 -40.43
C PRO A 200 -17.98 -4.92 -40.77
N LEU A 201 -18.50 -6.01 -40.17
CA LEU A 201 -17.95 -7.36 -40.35
C LEU A 201 -18.80 -8.23 -41.27
N GLY A 202 -19.95 -7.73 -41.78
CA GLY A 202 -20.90 -8.44 -42.63
C GLY A 202 -22.32 -8.37 -42.11
N PRO A 203 -23.30 -9.04 -42.78
CA PRO A 203 -24.67 -9.12 -42.30
C PRO A 203 -24.73 -9.77 -40.90
N ALA A 204 -25.55 -9.22 -40.02
CA ALA A 204 -25.60 -9.69 -38.64
C ALA A 204 -27.01 -9.74 -38.09
N LEU A 205 -27.24 -10.62 -37.13
CA LEU A 205 -28.38 -10.60 -36.23
C LEU A 205 -27.96 -9.97 -34.90
N TYR A 206 -28.88 -9.22 -34.31
CA TYR A 206 -28.66 -8.52 -33.03
C TYR A 206 -29.72 -8.94 -32.03
N ARG A 207 -29.31 -9.35 -30.83
CA ARG A 207 -30.21 -9.58 -29.70
C ARG A 207 -30.10 -8.44 -28.70
N VAL A 208 -31.24 -7.90 -28.27
CA VAL A 208 -31.30 -6.84 -27.25
C VAL A 208 -31.46 -7.49 -25.90
N ASN A 209 -30.47 -7.35 -25.04
CA ASN A 209 -30.47 -7.94 -23.69
C ASN A 209 -30.93 -6.96 -22.61
N GLY A 210 -30.88 -5.66 -22.88
CA GLY A 210 -31.31 -4.62 -21.94
C GLY A 210 -31.36 -3.24 -22.56
N VAL A 211 -32.13 -2.36 -21.93
CA VAL A 211 -32.24 -0.96 -22.28
C VAL A 211 -31.78 -0.12 -21.12
N LEU A 212 -30.78 0.71 -21.36
CA LEU A 212 -30.32 1.75 -20.46
C LEU A 212 -30.97 3.07 -20.95
N ALA A 213 -31.97 3.51 -20.23
CA ALA A 213 -32.70 4.74 -20.61
C ALA A 213 -31.74 5.93 -20.68
N ALA A 214 -32.05 6.85 -21.59
CA ALA A 214 -31.38 8.13 -21.65
C ALA A 214 -31.46 8.83 -20.29
N GLN A 215 -30.36 9.42 -19.85
CA GLN A 215 -30.30 10.27 -18.65
C GLN A 215 -29.91 11.66 -19.09
N GLU A 216 -30.81 12.57 -18.82
CA GLU A 216 -30.65 13.99 -19.15
C GLU A 216 -30.76 14.78 -17.84
N THR A 217 -29.68 15.39 -17.43
CA THR A 217 -29.61 16.25 -16.25
C THR A 217 -29.63 17.69 -16.76
N SER A 218 -30.66 18.44 -16.40
CA SER A 218 -30.75 19.84 -16.81
C SER A 218 -29.64 20.70 -16.20
N PHE A 219 -29.33 21.84 -16.81
CA PHE A 219 -28.35 22.77 -16.24
C PHE A 219 -28.72 23.14 -14.80
N GLU A 220 -29.99 23.43 -14.55
CA GLU A 220 -30.51 23.80 -13.22
C GLU A 220 -30.27 22.67 -12.19
N ASP A 221 -30.46 21.43 -12.61
CA ASP A 221 -30.22 20.25 -11.73
C ASP A 221 -28.75 19.95 -11.55
N ALA A 222 -27.90 20.28 -12.52
CA ALA A 222 -26.43 20.07 -12.45
C ALA A 222 -25.70 21.18 -11.67
N VAL A 223 -26.32 22.37 -11.49
CA VAL A 223 -25.68 23.52 -10.82
C VAL A 223 -25.10 23.20 -9.45
N PRO A 224 -25.77 22.44 -8.53
CA PRO A 224 -25.18 22.10 -7.24
C PRO A 224 -23.88 21.33 -7.40
N ASP A 225 -23.87 20.25 -8.18
CA ASP A 225 -22.71 19.39 -8.38
C ASP A 225 -21.56 20.14 -9.09
N LEU A 226 -21.90 20.99 -10.07
CA LEU A 226 -20.94 21.83 -10.76
C LEU A 226 -20.32 22.86 -9.83
N ARG A 227 -21.12 23.48 -8.96
CA ARG A 227 -20.63 24.44 -7.99
C ARG A 227 -19.68 23.79 -7.01
N ASP A 228 -20.05 22.63 -6.45
CA ASP A 228 -19.22 21.89 -5.53
C ASP A 228 -17.88 21.49 -6.16
N ALA A 229 -17.89 21.08 -7.43
CA ALA A 229 -16.66 20.74 -8.15
C ALA A 229 -15.78 21.97 -8.45
N LEU A 230 -16.37 23.12 -8.74
CA LEU A 230 -15.61 24.30 -9.18
C LEU A 230 -15.18 25.22 -8.03
N VAL A 231 -15.89 25.17 -6.88
CA VAL A 231 -15.62 26.09 -5.77
C VAL A 231 -14.22 25.87 -5.18
N PHE A 232 -13.79 24.62 -5.04
CA PHE A 232 -12.46 24.30 -4.55
C PHE A 232 -11.35 24.78 -5.49
N ASP A 233 -11.52 24.60 -6.79
CA ASP A 233 -10.55 25.10 -7.77
C ASP A 233 -10.51 26.64 -7.83
N ARG A 234 -11.63 27.26 -7.59
CA ARG A 234 -11.70 28.72 -7.51
C ARG A 234 -11.06 29.20 -6.22
N ALA A 235 -11.32 28.55 -5.09
CA ALA A 235 -10.71 28.85 -3.80
C ALA A 235 -9.19 28.73 -3.86
N ARG A 236 -8.65 27.65 -4.46
CA ARG A 236 -7.21 27.50 -4.69
C ARG A 236 -6.61 28.67 -5.47
N ARG A 237 -7.24 29.09 -6.57
CA ARG A 237 -6.77 30.24 -7.37
C ARG A 237 -6.83 31.56 -6.60
N VAL A 238 -7.81 31.71 -5.71
CA VAL A 238 -7.86 32.89 -4.82
C VAL A 238 -6.68 32.88 -3.85
N ILE A 239 -6.43 31.75 -3.19
CA ILE A 239 -5.30 31.59 -2.25
C ILE A 239 -3.97 31.78 -2.98
N GLU A 240 -3.77 31.16 -4.14
CA GLU A 240 -2.56 31.33 -4.95
C GLU A 240 -2.33 32.79 -5.35
N GLY A 241 -3.39 33.53 -5.67
CA GLY A 241 -3.33 34.95 -5.98
C GLY A 241 -2.94 35.81 -4.76
N MET A 242 -3.29 35.39 -3.55
CA MET A 242 -2.96 36.11 -2.30
C MET A 242 -1.56 35.78 -1.80
N ALA A 243 -1.01 34.60 -2.13
CA ALA A 243 0.24 34.10 -1.57
C ALA A 243 1.42 35.05 -1.76
N GLN A 244 1.51 35.69 -2.94
CA GLN A 244 2.61 36.63 -3.23
C GLN A 244 2.51 37.91 -2.40
N ASP A 245 1.30 38.45 -2.24
CA ASP A 245 1.10 39.70 -1.46
C ASP A 245 1.39 39.45 0.02
N ILE A 246 0.98 38.26 0.55
CA ILE A 246 1.23 37.86 1.93
C ILE A 246 2.74 37.63 2.17
N ASP A 247 3.44 37.00 1.22
CA ASP A 247 4.90 36.79 1.32
C ASP A 247 5.65 38.11 1.32
N ASP A 248 5.23 39.07 0.50
CA ASP A 248 5.80 40.42 0.48
C ASP A 248 5.56 41.18 1.82
N GLU A 249 4.38 40.98 2.45
CA GLU A 249 4.10 41.55 3.78
C GLU A 249 4.98 40.94 4.88
N LEU A 250 5.14 39.60 4.89
CA LEU A 250 6.06 38.90 5.81
C LEU A 250 7.51 39.38 5.61
N ALA A 251 7.96 39.46 4.35
CA ALA A 251 9.28 39.99 4.02
C ALA A 251 9.43 41.46 4.46
N GLY A 252 8.32 42.21 4.49
CA GLY A 252 8.26 43.59 5.03
C GLY A 252 8.30 43.65 6.56
N GLY A 253 8.19 42.50 7.26
CA GLY A 253 8.26 42.39 8.71
C GLY A 253 6.90 42.33 9.40
N ALA A 254 5.82 42.04 8.67
CA ALA A 254 4.52 41.73 9.26
C ALA A 254 4.61 40.51 10.16
N THR A 255 3.84 40.50 11.23
CA THR A 255 3.72 39.35 12.14
C THR A 255 2.58 38.40 11.69
N LEU A 256 2.62 37.16 12.14
CA LEU A 256 1.52 36.20 11.88
C LEU A 256 0.17 36.65 12.43
N GLU A 257 0.23 37.40 13.56
CA GLU A 257 -0.94 37.99 14.20
C GLU A 257 -1.54 39.15 13.35
N GLU A 258 -0.70 39.95 12.71
CA GLU A 258 -1.12 41.00 11.78
C GLU A 258 -1.71 40.39 10.52
N LEU A 259 -1.10 39.33 9.93
CA LEU A 259 -1.63 38.64 8.79
C LEU A 259 -3.03 38.05 9.06
N ALA A 260 -3.22 37.42 10.22
CA ALA A 260 -4.53 36.86 10.59
C ALA A 260 -5.60 37.94 10.84
N SER A 261 -5.18 39.18 11.14
CA SER A 261 -6.09 40.34 11.29
C SER A 261 -6.48 40.98 9.97
N ASP A 262 -5.52 41.04 9.04
CA ASP A 262 -5.63 41.84 7.82
C ASP A 262 -6.01 40.99 6.59
N THR A 263 -5.95 39.67 6.72
CA THR A 263 -6.28 38.70 5.67
C THR A 263 -7.34 37.69 6.15
N GLU A 264 -7.72 36.76 5.28
CA GLU A 264 -8.61 35.65 5.61
C GLU A 264 -7.87 34.44 6.25
N MET A 265 -6.56 34.58 6.56
CA MET A 265 -5.80 33.53 7.26
C MET A 265 -6.24 33.42 8.72
N GLU A 266 -6.28 32.19 9.22
CA GLU A 266 -6.54 31.91 10.62
C GLU A 266 -5.23 31.73 11.39
N LEU A 267 -5.15 32.33 12.59
CA LEU A 267 -4.03 32.13 13.51
C LEU A 267 -4.25 30.87 14.35
N GLY A 268 -3.23 30.01 14.45
CA GLY A 268 -3.23 28.83 15.29
C GLY A 268 -1.95 28.71 16.12
N GLN A 269 -2.02 27.88 17.14
CA GLN A 269 -0.86 27.50 17.95
C GLN A 269 -0.87 25.99 18.14
N ILE A 270 0.31 25.38 18.16
CA ILE A 270 0.48 23.96 18.38
C ILE A 270 1.76 23.67 19.17
N ASP A 271 1.65 22.80 20.17
CA ASP A 271 2.81 22.14 20.76
C ASP A 271 3.16 20.93 19.90
N TRP A 272 3.97 21.16 18.88
CA TRP A 272 4.31 20.16 17.88
C TRP A 272 5.40 19.20 18.37
N THR A 273 5.20 17.93 18.12
CA THR A 273 6.18 16.84 18.28
C THR A 273 6.28 16.05 16.99
N ALA A 274 7.29 15.21 16.83
CA ALA A 274 7.45 14.35 15.65
C ALA A 274 6.29 13.36 15.44
N GLU A 275 5.45 13.13 16.46
CA GLU A 275 4.27 12.25 16.41
C GLU A 275 2.96 13.01 16.12
N SER A 276 3.03 14.34 16.00
CA SER A 276 1.85 15.16 15.70
C SER A 276 1.35 14.91 14.28
N ASP A 277 0.07 14.50 14.13
CA ASP A 277 -0.54 14.08 12.87
C ASP A 277 -1.94 14.65 12.62
N SER A 278 -2.45 15.49 13.52
CA SER A 278 -3.81 16.03 13.46
C SER A 278 -3.85 17.55 13.25
N GLY A 279 -4.98 18.06 12.79
CA GLY A 279 -5.13 19.48 12.44
C GLY A 279 -4.15 19.85 11.32
N ILE A 280 -3.47 20.97 11.45
CA ILE A 280 -2.46 21.42 10.47
C ILE A 280 -1.28 20.45 10.38
N ALA A 281 -0.94 19.72 11.46
CA ALA A 281 0.10 18.69 11.44
C ALA A 281 -0.29 17.45 10.62
N GLY A 282 -1.53 17.32 10.16
CA GLY A 282 -1.94 16.34 9.17
C GLY A 282 -1.28 16.54 7.79
N TYR A 283 -0.85 17.76 7.47
CA TYR A 283 -0.16 18.06 6.22
C TYR A 283 1.35 17.77 6.33
N GLU A 284 1.87 17.01 5.36
CA GLU A 284 3.29 16.62 5.32
C GLU A 284 4.21 17.85 5.25
N THR A 285 3.88 18.81 4.39
CA THR A 285 4.66 20.05 4.23
C THR A 285 4.74 20.86 5.54
N PHE A 286 3.65 20.90 6.32
CA PHE A 286 3.70 21.55 7.64
C PHE A 286 4.62 20.80 8.61
N ARG A 287 4.56 19.45 8.64
CA ARG A 287 5.44 18.65 9.50
C ARG A 287 6.92 18.84 9.14
N GLU A 288 7.24 18.89 7.84
CA GLU A 288 8.60 19.16 7.36
C GLU A 288 9.09 20.55 7.81
N ALA A 289 8.26 21.57 7.61
CA ALA A 289 8.56 22.93 8.05
C ALA A 289 8.70 23.02 9.58
N ALA A 290 7.77 22.41 10.34
CA ALA A 290 7.82 22.37 11.80
C ALA A 290 9.07 21.64 12.34
N GLN A 291 9.49 20.59 11.65
CA GLN A 291 10.72 19.87 12.00
C GLN A 291 11.96 20.75 11.76
N ALA A 292 12.00 21.49 10.64
CA ALA A 292 13.14 22.29 10.22
C ALA A 292 13.26 23.64 10.96
N VAL A 293 12.12 24.23 11.36
CA VAL A 293 12.10 25.61 11.90
C VAL A 293 12.99 25.78 13.13
N THR A 294 13.71 26.90 13.14
CA THR A 294 14.56 27.38 14.25
C THR A 294 14.09 28.74 14.72
N ARG A 295 14.65 29.21 15.87
CA ARG A 295 14.33 30.54 16.42
C ARG A 295 14.82 31.73 15.58
N ASP A 296 15.79 31.47 14.71
CA ASP A 296 16.41 32.50 13.88
C ASP A 296 15.71 32.63 12.50
N ASP A 297 14.76 31.73 12.21
CA ASP A 297 14.03 31.75 10.96
C ASP A 297 12.88 32.78 10.99
N TYR A 298 12.73 33.47 9.88
CA TYR A 298 11.59 34.36 9.66
C TYR A 298 10.45 33.57 9.00
N PRO A 299 9.17 33.84 9.39
CA PRO A 299 8.03 33.27 8.73
C PRO A 299 8.05 33.53 7.23
N ALA A 300 7.83 32.51 6.42
CA ALA A 300 7.68 32.57 4.97
C ALA A 300 6.47 31.74 4.57
N ILE A 301 5.86 32.06 3.43
CA ILE A 301 4.71 31.29 2.93
C ILE A 301 5.17 29.96 2.35
N GLU A 302 4.54 28.92 2.80
CA GLU A 302 4.65 27.56 2.24
C GLU A 302 3.28 27.04 1.82
N THR A 303 3.25 26.09 0.87
CA THR A 303 2.00 25.57 0.29
C THR A 303 1.64 24.24 0.90
N LEU A 304 0.38 24.09 1.30
CA LEU A 304 -0.21 22.81 1.74
C LEU A 304 -0.59 21.93 0.54
N GLY A 305 -0.70 20.63 0.77
CA GLY A 305 -0.98 19.65 -0.28
C GLY A 305 -2.34 19.81 -0.98
N ASP A 306 -3.28 20.50 -0.37
CA ASP A 306 -4.61 20.83 -0.92
C ASP A 306 -4.67 22.15 -1.69
N GLY A 307 -3.55 22.90 -1.74
CA GLY A 307 -3.46 24.22 -2.34
C GLY A 307 -3.72 25.35 -1.38
N GLY A 308 -3.85 25.08 -0.08
CA GLY A 308 -3.78 26.07 0.98
C GLY A 308 -2.35 26.58 1.17
N ILE A 309 -2.21 27.60 2.00
CA ILE A 309 -0.91 28.18 2.36
C ILE A 309 -0.82 28.35 3.88
N PHE A 310 0.40 28.35 4.38
CA PHE A 310 0.69 28.63 5.78
C PHE A 310 2.02 29.35 5.93
N ALA A 311 2.17 30.00 7.07
CA ALA A 311 3.47 30.47 7.57
C ALA A 311 3.56 30.13 9.06
N LEU A 312 4.74 29.82 9.55
CA LEU A 312 4.94 29.42 10.95
C LEU A 312 6.13 30.13 11.59
N ARG A 313 6.10 30.17 12.92
CA ARG A 313 7.18 30.72 13.77
C ARG A 313 7.37 29.81 14.98
N LEU A 314 8.63 29.49 15.28
CA LEU A 314 8.99 28.80 16.51
C LEU A 314 9.04 29.81 17.69
N ASP A 315 8.13 29.64 18.63
CA ASP A 315 8.08 30.48 19.84
C ASP A 315 8.99 29.91 20.94
N GLU A 316 8.94 28.59 21.17
CA GLU A 316 9.72 27.91 22.19
C GLU A 316 10.14 26.51 21.73
N LEU A 317 11.38 26.14 22.00
CA LEU A 317 11.88 24.77 21.91
C LEU A 317 12.02 24.20 23.31
N ARG A 318 11.31 23.11 23.59
CA ARG A 318 11.43 22.33 24.82
C ARG A 318 12.16 21.04 24.47
N GLU A 319 13.37 20.91 25.01
CA GLU A 319 14.20 19.73 24.82
C GLU A 319 13.55 18.49 25.49
N PRO A 320 13.84 17.27 25.01
CA PRO A 320 13.37 16.04 25.69
C PRO A 320 13.76 16.06 27.16
N ALA A 321 12.80 15.85 28.03
CA ALA A 321 13.01 15.85 29.47
C ALA A 321 12.11 14.80 30.15
N PRO A 322 12.61 14.14 31.20
CA PRO A 322 11.78 13.26 31.99
C PRO A 322 10.56 14.01 32.57
N ALA A 323 9.36 13.45 32.36
CA ALA A 323 8.16 13.99 33.00
C ALA A 323 8.30 13.89 34.52
N PRO A 324 7.90 14.89 35.29
CA PRO A 324 7.91 14.78 36.76
C PRO A 324 7.18 13.53 37.22
N PHE A 325 7.75 12.79 38.18
CA PHE A 325 7.16 11.53 38.68
C PHE A 325 5.70 11.71 39.10
N GLU A 326 5.39 12.83 39.75
CA GLU A 326 4.01 13.12 40.24
C GLU A 326 3.00 13.21 39.08
N ASP A 327 3.42 13.64 37.90
CA ASP A 327 2.55 13.79 36.73
C ASP A 327 2.31 12.43 36.02
N VAL A 328 3.23 11.49 36.17
CA VAL A 328 3.17 10.17 35.51
C VAL A 328 2.99 9.00 36.48
N ARG A 329 2.79 9.28 37.79
CA ARG A 329 2.72 8.28 38.85
C ARG A 329 1.77 7.12 38.53
N ASP A 330 0.55 7.42 38.10
CA ASP A 330 -0.46 6.40 37.79
C ASP A 330 -0.05 5.53 36.57
N ARG A 331 0.64 6.12 35.63
CA ARG A 331 1.22 5.41 34.49
C ARG A 331 2.38 4.51 34.92
N VAL A 332 3.22 5.01 35.82
CA VAL A 332 4.32 4.23 36.43
C VAL A 332 3.77 3.00 37.17
N GLU A 333 2.74 3.19 38.02
CA GLU A 333 2.09 2.11 38.76
C GLU A 333 1.49 1.07 37.78
N THR A 334 0.79 1.52 36.75
CA THR A 334 0.21 0.63 35.74
C THR A 334 1.26 -0.22 35.03
N LEU A 335 2.35 0.40 34.58
CA LEU A 335 3.42 -0.30 33.87
C LEU A 335 4.17 -1.27 34.80
N TRP A 336 4.43 -0.86 36.05
CA TRP A 336 5.03 -1.71 37.03
C TRP A 336 4.15 -2.94 37.33
N GLU A 337 2.84 -2.75 37.52
CA GLU A 337 1.88 -3.86 37.76
C GLU A 337 1.83 -4.81 36.54
N GLN A 338 1.93 -4.28 35.32
CA GLN A 338 2.00 -5.08 34.10
C GLN A 338 3.27 -5.93 34.06
N GLU A 339 4.41 -5.35 34.42
CA GLU A 339 5.69 -6.07 34.46
C GLU A 339 5.66 -7.16 35.53
N GLN A 340 5.18 -6.85 36.74
CA GLN A 340 5.08 -7.83 37.82
C GLN A 340 4.12 -8.98 37.47
N ALA A 341 3.00 -8.67 36.78
CA ALA A 341 2.10 -9.69 36.28
C ALA A 341 2.77 -10.58 35.24
N GLN A 342 3.51 -9.98 34.33
CA GLN A 342 4.25 -10.68 33.30
C GLN A 342 5.34 -11.60 33.87
N GLU A 343 6.11 -11.10 34.84
CA GLU A 343 7.14 -11.90 35.55
C GLU A 343 6.51 -13.08 36.29
N ALA A 344 5.39 -12.83 37.00
CA ALA A 344 4.68 -13.87 37.73
C ALA A 344 4.12 -14.96 36.80
N LEU A 345 3.56 -14.57 35.64
CA LEU A 345 3.05 -15.49 34.63
C LEU A 345 4.18 -16.35 34.03
N VAL A 346 5.32 -15.72 33.68
CA VAL A 346 6.49 -16.43 33.15
C VAL A 346 7.04 -17.39 34.20
N ALA A 347 7.14 -16.98 35.46
CA ALA A 347 7.60 -17.85 36.55
C ALA A 347 6.65 -19.05 36.76
N GLN A 348 5.34 -18.80 36.80
CA GLN A 348 4.33 -19.86 36.91
C GLN A 348 4.37 -20.82 35.72
N ALA A 349 4.54 -20.30 34.50
CA ALA A 349 4.71 -21.09 33.30
C ALA A 349 5.98 -21.95 33.34
N GLN A 350 7.08 -21.39 33.85
CA GLN A 350 8.34 -22.13 34.04
C GLN A 350 8.21 -23.29 35.03
N ASP A 351 7.42 -23.12 36.08
CA ASP A 351 7.12 -24.19 37.04
C ASP A 351 6.37 -25.38 36.42
N LEU A 352 5.64 -25.14 35.31
CA LEU A 352 4.92 -26.18 34.55
C LEU A 352 5.84 -26.95 33.58
N VAL A 353 6.98 -26.40 33.19
CA VAL A 353 7.89 -27.02 32.21
C VAL A 353 8.24 -28.46 32.52
N PRO A 354 8.62 -28.86 33.78
CA PRO A 354 8.93 -30.24 34.09
C PRO A 354 7.74 -31.21 33.90
N ALA A 355 6.54 -30.75 34.15
CA ALA A 355 5.31 -31.56 34.00
C ALA A 355 4.88 -31.72 32.52
N LEU A 356 5.23 -30.77 31.68
CA LEU A 356 4.89 -30.75 30.25
C LEU A 356 5.96 -31.37 29.36
N SER A 357 7.16 -31.64 29.90
CA SER A 357 8.26 -32.24 29.15
C SER A 357 7.96 -33.72 28.81
N GLY A 358 8.43 -34.17 27.67
CA GLY A 358 8.17 -35.53 27.17
C GLY A 358 6.68 -35.73 26.81
N ASP A 359 6.07 -36.75 27.40
CA ASP A 359 4.64 -37.09 27.16
C ASP A 359 3.66 -36.38 28.11
N GLY A 360 4.09 -35.30 28.77
CA GLY A 360 3.24 -34.55 29.71
C GLY A 360 2.03 -33.92 29.05
N SER A 361 0.87 -33.95 29.76
CA SER A 361 -0.37 -33.38 29.26
C SER A 361 -0.54 -31.92 29.67
N PHE A 362 -0.90 -31.09 28.71
CA PHE A 362 -1.25 -29.68 28.93
C PHE A 362 -2.58 -29.56 29.72
N GLU A 363 -3.58 -30.39 29.38
CA GLU A 363 -4.89 -30.38 30.05
C GLU A 363 -4.78 -30.79 31.53
N GLU A 364 -3.94 -31.81 31.84
CA GLU A 364 -3.70 -32.22 33.24
C GLU A 364 -3.00 -31.13 34.04
N SER A 365 -2.26 -30.25 33.36
CA SER A 365 -1.61 -29.08 33.93
C SER A 365 -2.52 -27.86 33.99
N GLY A 366 -3.78 -27.98 33.55
CA GLY A 366 -4.77 -26.92 33.57
C GLY A 366 -4.65 -25.89 32.44
N LEU A 367 -3.98 -26.28 31.35
CA LEU A 367 -3.81 -25.47 30.16
C LEU A 367 -4.68 -25.97 29.01
N ASP A 368 -5.20 -25.07 28.19
CA ASP A 368 -5.93 -25.39 26.97
C ASP A 368 -4.95 -25.45 25.79
N PRO A 369 -4.56 -26.66 25.32
CA PRO A 369 -3.58 -26.79 24.27
C PRO A 369 -4.14 -26.50 22.87
N VAL A 370 -3.30 -25.90 22.06
CA VAL A 370 -3.49 -25.76 20.61
C VAL A 370 -2.37 -26.53 19.91
N GLU A 371 -2.76 -27.44 19.02
CA GLU A 371 -1.81 -28.24 18.26
C GLU A 371 -1.63 -27.67 16.86
N GLU A 372 -0.39 -27.44 16.48
CA GLU A 372 -0.01 -26.96 15.16
C GLU A 372 0.84 -28.01 14.45
N THR A 373 0.55 -28.28 13.20
CA THR A 373 1.26 -29.33 12.44
C THR A 373 1.67 -28.85 11.05
N GLY A 374 2.82 -29.32 10.59
CA GLY A 374 3.30 -29.08 9.23
C GLY A 374 3.70 -27.63 8.94
N LEU A 375 4.09 -26.87 9.96
CA LEU A 375 4.43 -25.47 9.82
C LEU A 375 5.87 -25.26 9.41
N THR A 376 6.07 -24.41 8.41
CA THR A 376 7.39 -23.90 8.01
C THR A 376 7.77 -22.66 8.82
N ARG A 377 9.05 -22.24 8.78
CA ARG A 377 9.58 -21.04 9.48
C ARG A 377 8.86 -19.74 9.15
N ASN A 378 8.25 -19.65 7.99
CA ASN A 378 7.57 -18.45 7.49
C ASN A 378 6.05 -18.59 7.50
N ALA A 379 5.51 -19.60 8.18
CA ALA A 379 4.07 -19.78 8.31
C ALA A 379 3.45 -18.56 9.02
N GLN A 380 2.28 -18.15 8.56
CA GLN A 380 1.47 -17.12 9.20
C GLN A 380 0.16 -17.79 9.63
N ILE A 381 -0.11 -17.74 10.92
CA ILE A 381 -1.29 -18.35 11.53
C ILE A 381 -1.95 -17.28 12.39
N ASP A 382 -3.24 -17.10 12.17
CA ASP A 382 -4.02 -16.16 12.96
C ASP A 382 -4.04 -16.59 14.44
N GLY A 383 -3.70 -15.64 15.32
CA GLY A 383 -3.67 -15.87 16.77
C GLY A 383 -2.38 -16.50 17.31
N LEU A 384 -1.43 -16.92 16.45
CA LEU A 384 -0.13 -17.42 16.90
C LEU A 384 0.92 -16.30 16.90
N PRO A 385 1.46 -15.92 18.06
CA PRO A 385 2.55 -14.96 18.11
C PRO A 385 3.79 -15.47 17.37
N ARG A 386 4.42 -14.61 16.60
CA ARG A 386 5.62 -14.97 15.82
C ARG A 386 6.75 -15.53 16.70
N ALA A 387 6.88 -15.01 17.92
CA ALA A 387 7.87 -15.49 18.89
C ALA A 387 7.70 -16.97 19.24
N VAL A 388 6.47 -17.51 19.23
CA VAL A 388 6.20 -18.94 19.45
C VAL A 388 6.72 -19.78 18.30
N LEU A 389 6.47 -19.34 17.07
CA LEU A 389 6.97 -20.04 15.88
C LEU A 389 8.50 -20.01 15.84
N GLU A 390 9.12 -18.87 16.11
CA GLU A 390 10.57 -18.74 16.18
C GLU A 390 11.16 -19.66 17.27
N ALA A 391 10.58 -19.67 18.47
CA ALA A 391 10.98 -20.56 19.54
C ALA A 391 10.85 -22.03 19.12
N ALA A 392 9.73 -22.43 18.51
CA ALA A 392 9.52 -23.81 18.05
C ALA A 392 10.58 -24.27 17.03
N PHE A 393 11.15 -23.35 16.23
CA PHE A 393 12.22 -23.67 15.27
C PHE A 393 13.64 -23.70 15.87
N ASP A 394 13.80 -23.27 17.12
CA ASP A 394 15.07 -23.31 17.86
C ASP A 394 15.09 -24.37 18.97
N MET A 395 14.02 -25.19 19.07
CA MET A 395 13.86 -26.24 20.08
C MET A 395 14.21 -27.62 19.52
N ASP A 396 14.60 -28.52 20.44
CA ASP A 396 14.74 -29.95 20.19
C ASP A 396 13.39 -30.68 20.45
N PRO A 397 13.12 -31.83 19.80
CA PRO A 397 11.94 -32.62 20.07
C PRO A 397 11.72 -32.93 21.54
N ALA A 398 10.48 -32.77 22.02
CA ALA A 398 10.06 -32.88 23.41
C ALA A 398 10.60 -31.78 24.36
N GLU A 399 11.34 -30.79 23.86
CA GLU A 399 11.69 -29.59 24.64
C GLU A 399 10.43 -28.75 24.87
N VAL A 400 10.35 -28.16 26.06
CA VAL A 400 9.31 -27.20 26.44
C VAL A 400 9.98 -25.86 26.72
N ARG A 401 9.41 -24.81 26.15
CA ARG A 401 9.91 -23.43 26.32
C ARG A 401 8.78 -22.49 26.69
N VAL A 402 9.07 -21.54 27.56
CA VAL A 402 8.16 -20.43 27.89
C VAL A 402 8.56 -19.22 27.07
N VAL A 403 7.59 -18.64 26.38
CA VAL A 403 7.73 -17.44 25.54
C VAL A 403 6.88 -16.32 26.19
N PRO A 404 7.49 -15.20 26.61
CA PRO A 404 6.74 -14.06 27.10
C PRO A 404 5.84 -13.47 26.00
N GLY A 405 4.57 -13.20 26.31
CA GLY A 405 3.61 -12.49 25.46
C GLY A 405 3.23 -11.13 26.07
N ALA A 406 2.30 -10.42 25.44
CA ALA A 406 1.81 -9.14 25.92
C ALA A 406 0.76 -9.33 27.02
N GLY A 407 1.20 -9.43 28.29
CA GLY A 407 0.34 -9.68 29.45
C GLY A 407 -0.07 -11.14 29.62
N GLU A 408 0.63 -12.06 28.98
CA GLU A 408 0.42 -13.52 29.02
C GLU A 408 1.77 -14.25 28.95
N ALA A 409 1.81 -15.49 29.32
CA ALA A 409 2.94 -16.37 29.07
C ALA A 409 2.50 -17.54 28.19
N LEU A 410 3.27 -17.82 27.17
CA LEU A 410 3.00 -18.90 26.21
C LEU A 410 3.93 -20.07 26.53
N VAL A 411 3.38 -21.26 26.65
CA VAL A 411 4.16 -22.49 26.85
C VAL A 411 4.10 -23.29 25.56
N VAL A 412 5.27 -23.62 25.03
CA VAL A 412 5.40 -24.30 23.74
C VAL A 412 6.19 -25.58 23.94
N ARG A 413 5.70 -26.71 23.44
CA ARG A 413 6.42 -27.99 23.35
C ARG A 413 6.60 -28.37 21.89
N LEU A 414 7.84 -28.59 21.47
CA LEU A 414 8.10 -29.14 20.14
C LEU A 414 7.81 -30.65 20.14
N ASP A 415 6.82 -31.06 19.34
CA ASP A 415 6.40 -32.46 19.26
C ASP A 415 7.20 -33.21 18.19
N THR A 416 7.34 -32.65 16.98
CA THR A 416 8.00 -33.33 15.87
C THR A 416 8.71 -32.38 14.93
N ILE A 417 9.88 -32.78 14.45
CA ILE A 417 10.58 -32.16 13.33
C ILE A 417 10.44 -33.09 12.13
N THR A 418 9.83 -32.59 11.07
CA THR A 418 9.71 -33.34 9.82
C THR A 418 10.67 -32.75 8.79
N PRO A 419 11.74 -33.48 8.44
CA PRO A 419 12.68 -33.02 7.43
C PRO A 419 12.00 -33.00 6.06
N VAL A 420 12.50 -32.11 5.20
CA VAL A 420 12.03 -32.01 3.83
C VAL A 420 12.27 -33.33 3.07
N ASN A 421 11.26 -33.82 2.35
CA ASN A 421 11.41 -34.98 1.48
C ASN A 421 11.86 -34.55 0.08
N ALA A 422 13.17 -34.67 -0.19
CA ALA A 422 13.77 -34.29 -1.47
C ALA A 422 13.26 -35.07 -2.70
N ASP A 423 12.64 -36.25 -2.48
CA ASP A 423 12.12 -37.10 -3.56
C ASP A 423 10.74 -36.61 -4.08
N GLU A 424 10.11 -35.68 -3.40
CA GLU A 424 8.85 -35.11 -3.86
C GLU A 424 9.07 -34.18 -5.07
N PRO A 425 8.26 -34.31 -6.13
CA PRO A 425 8.45 -33.51 -7.35
C PRO A 425 8.43 -32.02 -7.12
N GLN A 426 7.61 -31.52 -6.18
CA GLN A 426 7.50 -30.11 -5.84
C GLN A 426 8.73 -29.61 -5.11
N VAL A 427 9.32 -30.43 -4.22
CA VAL A 427 10.54 -30.13 -3.49
C VAL A 427 11.74 -30.13 -4.44
N ALA A 428 11.80 -31.08 -5.37
CA ALA A 428 12.83 -31.11 -6.40
C ALA A 428 12.79 -29.84 -7.29
N GLN A 429 11.60 -29.35 -7.64
CA GLN A 429 11.44 -28.08 -8.38
C GLN A 429 11.92 -26.89 -7.55
N LEU A 430 11.56 -26.84 -6.27
CA LEU A 430 12.04 -25.80 -5.35
C LEU A 430 13.55 -25.84 -5.23
N GLY A 431 14.17 -27.02 -5.11
CA GLY A 431 15.60 -27.21 -5.08
C GLY A 431 16.32 -26.64 -6.34
N ASN A 432 15.74 -26.90 -7.51
CA ASN A 432 16.27 -26.33 -8.75
C ASN A 432 16.16 -24.80 -8.77
N LEU A 433 15.02 -24.25 -8.34
CA LEU A 433 14.82 -22.81 -8.25
C LEU A 433 15.79 -22.14 -7.28
N LEU A 434 16.00 -22.75 -6.11
CA LEU A 434 16.97 -22.25 -5.11
C LEU A 434 18.41 -22.32 -5.65
N ARG A 435 18.77 -23.41 -6.35
CA ARG A 435 20.06 -23.55 -7.01
C ARG A 435 20.31 -22.44 -8.01
N ASP A 436 19.34 -22.19 -8.89
CA ASP A 436 19.44 -21.17 -9.92
C ASP A 436 19.53 -19.77 -9.33
N ARG A 437 18.69 -19.45 -8.34
CA ARG A 437 18.73 -18.16 -7.65
C ARG A 437 20.04 -17.93 -6.92
N ALA A 438 20.52 -18.92 -6.19
CA ALA A 438 21.77 -18.80 -5.44
C ALA A 438 22.98 -18.74 -6.40
N ALA A 439 22.99 -19.50 -7.49
CA ALA A 439 24.01 -19.43 -8.51
C ALA A 439 24.05 -18.05 -9.19
N ASN A 440 22.87 -17.49 -9.51
CA ASN A 440 22.76 -16.15 -10.06
C ASN A 440 23.25 -15.07 -9.08
N SER A 441 22.91 -15.18 -7.78
CA SER A 441 23.38 -14.24 -6.76
C SER A 441 24.90 -14.27 -6.64
N VAL A 442 25.50 -15.44 -6.51
CA VAL A 442 26.96 -15.59 -6.42
C VAL A 442 27.65 -15.11 -7.70
N SER A 443 27.07 -15.41 -8.86
CA SER A 443 27.56 -14.93 -10.17
C SER A 443 27.58 -13.40 -10.21
N GLN A 444 26.52 -12.76 -9.75
CA GLN A 444 26.42 -11.30 -9.71
C GLN A 444 27.45 -10.69 -8.75
N ASP A 445 27.66 -11.30 -7.58
CA ASP A 445 28.66 -10.84 -6.62
C ASP A 445 30.08 -10.96 -7.18
N LEU A 446 30.38 -12.09 -7.84
CA LEU A 446 31.65 -12.27 -8.53
C LEU A 446 31.85 -11.24 -9.65
N PHE A 447 30.80 -10.94 -10.40
CA PHE A 447 30.85 -9.93 -11.45
C PHE A 447 31.09 -8.53 -10.86
N ASN A 448 30.42 -8.20 -9.77
CA ASN A 448 30.61 -6.93 -9.06
C ASN A 448 32.04 -6.82 -8.48
N ALA A 449 32.54 -7.89 -7.90
CA ALA A 449 33.91 -7.95 -7.38
C ALA A 449 34.94 -7.79 -8.51
N LEU A 450 34.73 -8.46 -9.66
CA LEU A 450 35.58 -8.30 -10.84
C LEU A 450 35.56 -6.85 -11.36
N ASN A 451 34.38 -6.24 -11.43
CA ASN A 451 34.25 -4.83 -11.86
C ASN A 451 34.99 -3.88 -10.90
N ALA A 452 34.84 -4.10 -9.58
CA ALA A 452 35.52 -3.30 -8.57
C ALA A 452 37.06 -3.45 -8.66
N ASP A 453 37.59 -4.67 -8.89
CA ASP A 453 39.02 -4.91 -9.11
C ASP A 453 39.52 -4.23 -10.39
N ILE A 454 38.77 -4.34 -11.50
CA ILE A 454 39.11 -3.67 -12.76
C ILE A 454 39.13 -2.15 -12.58
N GLN A 455 38.10 -1.58 -11.93
CA GLN A 455 38.02 -0.13 -11.67
C GLN A 455 39.19 0.35 -10.80
N SER A 456 39.50 -0.39 -9.75
CA SER A 456 40.64 -0.08 -8.86
C SER A 456 41.97 -0.09 -9.61
N ARG A 457 42.20 -1.09 -10.47
CA ARG A 457 43.44 -1.17 -11.28
C ARG A 457 43.50 -0.16 -12.41
N ALA A 458 42.34 0.22 -12.97
CA ALA A 458 42.23 1.22 -14.03
C ALA A 458 42.46 2.65 -13.51
N GLY A 459 42.46 2.88 -12.21
CA GLY A 459 42.65 4.19 -11.61
C GLY A 459 41.53 5.19 -12.00
N VAL A 460 40.31 4.69 -12.14
CA VAL A 460 39.13 5.52 -12.50
C VAL A 460 38.88 6.54 -11.39
N THR A 461 38.99 7.84 -11.73
CA THR A 461 38.62 8.93 -10.84
C THR A 461 37.35 9.59 -11.38
N ILE A 462 36.37 9.79 -10.51
CA ILE A 462 35.14 10.51 -10.83
C ILE A 462 35.35 11.99 -10.48
N ASP A 463 35.30 12.86 -11.48
CA ASP A 463 35.32 14.31 -11.24
C ASP A 463 33.89 14.79 -10.95
N GLN A 464 33.57 14.86 -9.66
CA GLN A 464 32.26 15.31 -9.18
C GLN A 464 31.95 16.75 -9.59
N SER A 465 32.99 17.60 -9.72
CA SER A 465 32.81 19.00 -10.11
C SER A 465 32.37 19.12 -11.58
N ALA A 466 32.93 18.26 -12.45
CA ALA A 466 32.51 18.19 -13.84
C ALA A 466 31.08 17.66 -14.00
N ILE A 467 30.68 16.65 -13.19
CA ILE A 467 29.28 16.13 -13.18
C ILE A 467 28.32 17.23 -12.75
N ASN A 468 28.61 17.93 -11.65
CA ASN A 468 27.74 19.00 -11.15
C ASN A 468 27.64 20.16 -12.16
N ALA A 469 28.72 20.51 -12.87
CA ALA A 469 28.70 21.52 -13.92
C ALA A 469 27.82 21.12 -15.13
N VAL A 470 27.78 19.84 -15.47
CA VAL A 470 26.89 19.34 -16.54
C VAL A 470 25.44 19.35 -16.05
N LEU A 471 25.16 18.87 -14.83
CA LEU A 471 23.80 18.82 -14.29
C LEU A 471 23.21 20.22 -14.10
N SER A 472 24.02 21.23 -13.80
CA SER A 472 23.55 22.63 -13.68
C SER A 472 23.11 23.25 -15.02
N ASN A 473 23.51 22.67 -16.17
CA ASN A 473 23.08 23.11 -17.49
C ASN A 473 21.75 22.48 -17.97
N PHE A 474 21.19 21.56 -17.21
CA PHE A 474 19.91 20.88 -17.50
C PHE A 474 18.78 21.29 -16.53
N ARG A 475 19.00 22.32 -15.70
CA ARG A 475 17.98 22.94 -14.85
C ARG A 475 17.50 24.26 -15.41
#